data_ab85055acb2c334ea4f7df9d013b6bc7
#
_entry.id   ab85055acb2c334ea4f7df9d013b6bc7
#
_cell.length_a   1.000
_cell.length_b   1.000
_cell.length_c   1.000
_cell.angle_alpha   90.00
_cell.angle_beta   90.00
_cell.angle_gamma   90.00
#
_symmetry.space_group_name_H-M   'P 1'
#
loop_
_entity.id
_entity.type
_entity.pdbx_description
1 polymer ?
#
loop_
_entity_poly.entity_id
_entity_poly.type
_entity_poly.pdbx_seq_one_letter_code
_entity_poly.pdbx_strand_id
1 'polypeptide(L)'
;MPMIRLTAPSGALTEEGRGTVQRDLAGVLLRWEGAPDTAFFRAQAWSYLVELPAGAQTTAEDDAPRFLVEVTVPRGALSERRKAGLVEEATRTVLGAAGLTPDHAPQVWVLVHEQADGTWGAGGSVVRHADLVALAKGQAGA
;
A
#
# COMPACT_ATOMS: atom_id res chain seq x y z
N MET A 1 5.71 -10.30 2.87
CA MET A 1 5.81 -9.81 1.47
C MET A 1 4.55 -9.05 1.09
N PRO A 2 4.44 -7.80 1.50
CA PRO A 2 3.31 -6.98 1.08
C PRO A 2 3.67 -6.16 -0.16
N MET A 3 2.65 -5.77 -0.91
CA MET A 3 2.79 -4.85 -2.02
C MET A 3 1.73 -3.77 -1.92
N ILE A 4 2.09 -2.53 -2.20
CA ILE A 4 1.16 -1.42 -2.25
C ILE A 4 1.35 -0.65 -3.55
N ARG A 5 0.26 -0.26 -4.18
CA ARG A 5 0.28 0.49 -5.42
C ARG A 5 -0.67 1.68 -5.32
N LEU A 6 -0.17 2.85 -5.64
CA LEU A 6 -0.98 4.05 -5.80
C LEU A 6 -1.14 4.34 -7.29
N THR A 7 -2.38 4.45 -7.73
CA THR A 7 -2.72 4.94 -9.07
C THR A 7 -3.32 6.33 -8.93
N ALA A 8 -2.76 7.30 -9.62
CA ALA A 8 -3.18 8.70 -9.54
C ALA A 8 -3.11 9.36 -10.92
N PRO A 9 -3.95 10.36 -11.20
CA PRO A 9 -3.79 11.15 -12.41
C PRO A 9 -2.46 11.91 -12.41
N SER A 10 -1.84 12.03 -13.56
CA SER A 10 -0.62 12.83 -13.71
C SER A 10 -0.86 14.26 -13.24
N GLY A 11 0.05 14.79 -12.42
CA GLY A 11 -0.03 16.14 -11.87
C GLY A 11 -0.92 16.29 -10.64
N ALA A 12 -1.60 15.22 -10.18
CA ALA A 12 -2.47 15.29 -8.99
C ALA A 12 -1.68 15.29 -7.67
N LEU A 13 -0.47 14.77 -7.66
CA LEU A 13 0.43 14.84 -6.50
C LEU A 13 1.27 16.10 -6.56
N THR A 14 1.59 16.68 -5.40
CA THR A 14 2.59 17.75 -5.33
C THR A 14 3.96 17.20 -5.67
N GLU A 15 4.91 18.06 -6.06
CA GLU A 15 6.28 17.62 -6.35
C GLU A 15 6.91 16.91 -5.14
N GLU A 16 6.76 17.50 -3.95
CA GLU A 16 7.25 16.89 -2.71
C GLU A 16 6.55 15.57 -2.41
N GLY A 17 5.21 15.54 -2.49
CA GLY A 17 4.42 14.34 -2.23
C GLY A 17 4.75 13.21 -3.19
N ARG A 18 4.96 13.53 -4.46
CA ARG A 18 5.37 12.54 -5.46
C ARG A 18 6.71 11.89 -5.11
N GLY A 19 7.62 12.67 -4.52
CA GLY A 19 8.94 12.18 -4.12
C GLY A 19 8.94 11.26 -2.89
N THR A 20 7.91 11.30 -2.04
CA THR A 20 7.89 10.60 -0.76
C THR A 20 6.80 9.55 -0.64
N VAL A 21 5.69 9.68 -1.38
CA VAL A 21 4.47 8.90 -1.17
C VAL A 21 4.69 7.39 -1.24
N GLN A 22 5.52 6.91 -2.17
CA GLN A 22 5.76 5.47 -2.31
C GLN A 22 6.42 4.89 -1.06
N ARG A 23 7.45 5.55 -0.56
CA ARG A 23 8.16 5.10 0.64
C ARG A 23 7.28 5.22 1.88
N ASP A 24 6.49 6.28 1.95
CA ASP A 24 5.57 6.49 3.07
C ASP A 24 4.50 5.40 3.09
N LEU A 25 3.90 5.07 1.97
CA LEU A 25 2.90 4.00 1.87
C LEU A 25 3.49 2.62 2.19
N ALA A 26 4.71 2.34 1.74
CA ALA A 26 5.39 1.10 2.10
C ALA A 26 5.60 0.99 3.61
N GLY A 27 5.99 2.11 4.25
CA GLY A 27 6.15 2.17 5.70
C GLY A 27 4.83 1.97 6.46
N VAL A 28 3.76 2.59 5.99
CA VAL A 28 2.40 2.40 6.53
C VAL A 28 2.02 0.91 6.49
N LEU A 29 2.21 0.28 5.36
CA LEU A 29 1.87 -1.12 5.18
C LEU A 29 2.66 -2.03 6.13
N LEU A 30 3.97 -1.82 6.25
CA LEU A 30 4.81 -2.60 7.16
C LEU A 30 4.36 -2.48 8.62
N ARG A 31 4.03 -1.27 9.07
CA ARG A 31 3.57 -1.06 10.45
C ARG A 31 2.27 -1.80 10.74
N TRP A 32 1.31 -1.72 9.82
CA TRP A 32 0.02 -2.38 10.02
C TRP A 32 0.10 -3.89 9.84
N GLU A 33 1.02 -4.38 9.03
CA GLU A 33 1.29 -5.81 8.96
C GLU A 33 1.96 -6.36 10.23
N GLY A 34 2.58 -5.48 11.02
CA GLY A 34 3.30 -5.85 12.22
C GLY A 34 4.62 -6.53 11.92
N ALA A 35 5.20 -6.29 10.74
CA ALA A 35 6.50 -6.82 10.38
C ALA A 35 7.61 -6.14 11.21
N PRO A 36 8.69 -6.88 11.53
CA PRO A 36 9.85 -6.28 12.18
C PRO A 36 10.44 -5.14 11.34
N ASP A 37 10.85 -4.05 11.99
CA ASP A 37 11.48 -2.92 11.30
C ASP A 37 12.96 -3.22 11.05
N THR A 38 13.24 -4.07 10.09
CA THR A 38 14.58 -4.43 9.66
C THR A 38 14.78 -4.10 8.19
N ALA A 39 16.04 -3.94 7.77
CA ALA A 39 16.35 -3.71 6.36
C ALA A 39 15.78 -4.81 5.46
N PHE A 40 15.79 -6.05 5.93
CA PHE A 40 15.20 -7.17 5.20
C PHE A 40 13.72 -6.96 4.92
N PHE A 41 12.91 -6.69 5.98
CA PHE A 41 11.45 -6.53 5.79
C PHE A 41 11.12 -5.24 5.05
N ARG A 42 11.88 -4.16 5.25
CA ARG A 42 11.69 -2.94 4.45
C ARG A 42 11.90 -3.21 2.96
N ALA A 43 12.89 -4.03 2.60
CA ALA A 43 13.15 -4.40 1.21
C ALA A 43 12.07 -5.31 0.61
N GLN A 44 11.28 -5.98 1.44
CA GLN A 44 10.18 -6.84 0.99
C GLN A 44 8.85 -6.09 0.82
N ALA A 45 8.75 -4.86 1.29
CA ALA A 45 7.55 -4.05 1.11
C ALA A 45 7.66 -3.24 -0.18
N TRP A 46 7.11 -3.79 -1.24
CA TRP A 46 7.20 -3.16 -2.56
C TRP A 46 6.11 -2.12 -2.74
N SER A 47 6.49 -0.98 -3.29
CA SER A 47 5.58 0.15 -3.52
C SER A 47 5.70 0.64 -4.96
N TYR A 48 4.56 0.80 -5.62
CA TYR A 48 4.49 1.28 -6.99
C TYR A 48 3.66 2.55 -7.05
N LEU A 49 4.08 3.47 -7.92
CA LEU A 49 3.31 4.65 -8.30
C LEU A 49 2.99 4.53 -9.79
N VAL A 50 1.71 4.51 -10.11
CA VAL A 50 1.22 4.51 -11.50
C VAL A 50 0.56 5.86 -11.73
N GLU A 51 1.15 6.68 -12.59
CA GLU A 51 0.57 7.96 -12.97
C GLU A 51 -0.13 7.81 -14.32
N LEU A 52 -1.42 8.10 -14.33
CA LEU A 52 -2.23 8.00 -15.54
C LEU A 52 -2.04 9.29 -16.38
N PRO A 53 -1.95 9.17 -17.71
CA PRO A 53 -1.89 10.35 -18.57
C PRO A 53 -3.15 11.20 -18.43
N ALA A 54 -3.05 12.48 -18.78
CA ALA A 54 -4.16 13.41 -18.74
C ALA A 54 -5.39 12.83 -19.48
N GLY A 55 -6.55 12.90 -18.84
CA GLY A 55 -7.80 12.40 -19.40
C GLY A 55 -8.03 10.88 -19.26
N ALA A 56 -7.10 10.15 -18.63
CA ALA A 56 -7.23 8.70 -18.50
C ALA A 56 -7.98 8.25 -17.22
N GLN A 57 -8.36 9.19 -16.35
CA GLN A 57 -9.15 8.91 -15.17
C GLN A 57 -10.37 9.83 -15.16
N THR A 58 -11.53 9.25 -14.96
CA THR A 58 -12.79 9.98 -14.83
C THR A 58 -13.74 9.18 -13.95
N THR A 59 -14.82 9.81 -13.52
CA THR A 59 -15.98 9.14 -12.93
C THR A 59 -17.17 9.29 -13.89
N ALA A 60 -18.31 8.72 -13.56
CA ALA A 60 -19.52 8.92 -14.34
C ALA A 60 -20.05 10.37 -14.25
N GLU A 61 -19.58 11.14 -13.28
CA GLU A 61 -20.08 12.50 -13.02
C GLU A 61 -19.07 13.59 -13.42
N ASP A 62 -17.79 13.42 -13.07
CA ASP A 62 -16.79 14.49 -13.21
C ASP A 62 -15.38 13.94 -13.45
N ASP A 63 -14.45 14.87 -13.74
CA ASP A 63 -13.04 14.56 -13.97
C ASP A 63 -12.15 14.99 -12.79
N ALA A 64 -12.72 15.26 -11.61
CA ALA A 64 -11.91 15.59 -10.44
C ALA A 64 -11.00 14.40 -10.08
N PRO A 65 -9.78 14.67 -9.60
CA PRO A 65 -8.82 13.58 -9.32
C PRO A 65 -9.37 12.54 -8.35
N ARG A 66 -9.14 11.28 -8.69
CA ARG A 66 -9.42 10.13 -7.82
C ARG A 66 -8.13 9.33 -7.66
N PHE A 67 -7.94 8.82 -6.46
CA PHE A 67 -6.74 8.08 -6.07
C PHE A 67 -7.13 6.67 -5.69
N LEU A 68 -6.45 5.68 -6.28
CA LEU A 68 -6.69 4.28 -5.97
C LEU A 68 -5.44 3.69 -5.33
N VAL A 69 -5.57 3.28 -4.06
CA VAL A 69 -4.54 2.52 -3.37
C VAL A 69 -4.95 1.05 -3.38
N GLU A 70 -4.07 0.20 -3.86
CA GLU A 70 -4.27 -1.25 -3.83
C GLU A 70 -3.18 -1.88 -3.00
N VAL A 71 -3.60 -2.65 -2.01
CA VAL A 71 -2.72 -3.39 -1.13
C VAL A 71 -2.89 -4.86 -1.42
N THR A 72 -1.80 -5.57 -1.66
CA THR A 72 -1.82 -7.02 -1.84
C THR A 72 -0.98 -7.64 -0.73
N VAL A 73 -1.61 -8.50 0.06
CA VAL A 73 -0.99 -9.18 1.20
C VAL A 73 -1.35 -10.66 1.20
N PRO A 74 -0.53 -11.52 1.80
CA PRO A 74 -0.95 -12.90 2.04
C PRO A 74 -2.20 -12.93 2.93
N ARG A 75 -3.12 -13.83 2.62
CA ARG A 75 -4.32 -14.02 3.46
C ARG A 75 -3.90 -14.32 4.90
N GLY A 76 -4.52 -13.64 5.85
CA GLY A 76 -4.22 -13.78 7.28
C GLY A 76 -3.21 -12.76 7.81
N ALA A 77 -2.54 -12.00 6.95
CA ALA A 77 -1.55 -11.00 7.38
C ALA A 77 -2.17 -9.81 8.12
N LEU A 78 -3.41 -9.45 7.78
CA LEU A 78 -4.11 -8.31 8.38
C LEU A 78 -5.42 -8.76 9.05
N SER A 79 -5.56 -8.45 10.33
CA SER A 79 -6.84 -8.55 11.04
C SER A 79 -7.79 -7.44 10.58
N GLU A 80 -9.07 -7.55 10.93
CA GLU A 80 -10.04 -6.49 10.61
C GLU A 80 -9.65 -5.13 11.18
N ARG A 81 -9.14 -5.11 12.41
CA ARG A 81 -8.62 -3.87 13.03
C ARG A 81 -7.45 -3.29 12.25
N ARG A 82 -6.53 -4.16 11.81
CA ARG A 82 -5.35 -3.73 11.04
C ARG A 82 -5.74 -3.23 9.66
N LYS A 83 -6.71 -3.86 9.01
CA LYS A 83 -7.25 -3.36 7.74
C LYS A 83 -7.84 -1.96 7.89
N ALA A 84 -8.65 -1.74 8.93
CA ALA A 84 -9.25 -0.44 9.18
C ALA A 84 -8.20 0.64 9.41
N GLY A 85 -7.18 0.36 10.22
CA GLY A 85 -6.09 1.30 10.48
C GLY A 85 -5.25 1.59 9.23
N LEU A 86 -4.97 0.56 8.44
CA LEU A 86 -4.25 0.71 7.18
C LEU A 86 -5.02 1.61 6.20
N VAL A 87 -6.31 1.38 6.03
CA VAL A 87 -7.17 2.18 5.13
C VAL A 87 -7.17 3.65 5.56
N GLU A 88 -7.32 3.91 6.85
CA GLU A 88 -7.32 5.27 7.38
C GLU A 88 -5.97 5.96 7.15
N GLU A 89 -4.86 5.31 7.52
CA GLU A 89 -3.54 5.93 7.42
C GLU A 89 -3.08 6.08 5.98
N ALA A 90 -3.35 5.11 5.12
CA ALA A 90 -3.04 5.22 3.69
C ALA A 90 -3.80 6.37 3.04
N THR A 91 -5.07 6.55 3.40
CA THR A 91 -5.88 7.69 2.92
C THR A 91 -5.25 9.02 3.32
N ARG A 92 -4.88 9.19 4.59
CA ARG A 92 -4.20 10.41 5.05
C ARG A 92 -2.88 10.66 4.33
N THR A 93 -2.11 9.61 4.10
CA THR A 93 -0.83 9.69 3.40
C THR A 93 -1.01 10.20 1.97
N VAL A 94 -1.99 9.68 1.25
CA VAL A 94 -2.29 10.11 -0.12
C VAL A 94 -2.78 11.55 -0.15
N LEU A 95 -3.70 11.91 0.75
CA LEU A 95 -4.20 13.30 0.83
C LEU A 95 -3.07 14.28 1.08
N GLY A 96 -2.16 13.97 1.99
CA GLY A 96 -0.98 14.80 2.27
C GLY A 96 -0.09 14.94 1.03
N ALA A 97 0.14 13.85 0.31
CA ALA A 97 0.96 13.85 -0.91
C ALA A 97 0.31 14.65 -2.05
N ALA A 98 -1.01 14.75 -2.06
CA ALA A 98 -1.76 15.51 -3.07
C ALA A 98 -2.03 16.96 -2.63
N GLY A 99 -1.62 17.36 -1.42
CA GLY A 99 -1.91 18.68 -0.88
C GLY A 99 -3.39 18.91 -0.61
N LEU A 100 -4.14 17.85 -0.32
CA LEU A 100 -5.57 17.89 -0.07
C LEU A 100 -5.88 17.81 1.42
N THR A 101 -7.08 18.27 1.79
CA THR A 101 -7.57 18.24 3.18
C THR A 101 -8.36 16.97 3.45
N PRO A 102 -8.67 16.66 4.74
CA PRO A 102 -9.51 15.50 5.07
C PRO A 102 -10.89 15.48 4.40
N ASP A 103 -11.41 16.64 4.02
CA ASP A 103 -12.70 16.72 3.30
C ASP A 103 -12.66 16.00 1.95
N HIS A 104 -11.48 15.78 1.41
CA HIS A 104 -11.25 15.07 0.14
C HIS A 104 -11.10 13.55 0.32
N ALA A 105 -11.23 13.02 1.53
CA ALA A 105 -11.08 11.59 1.78
C ALA A 105 -11.95 10.70 0.88
N PRO A 106 -13.19 11.09 0.49
CA PRO A 106 -13.97 10.29 -0.46
C PRO A 106 -13.34 10.13 -1.85
N GLN A 107 -12.32 10.94 -2.19
CA GLN A 107 -11.58 10.81 -3.46
C GLN A 107 -10.50 9.74 -3.42
N VAL A 108 -10.29 9.09 -2.28
CA VAL A 108 -9.29 8.03 -2.10
C VAL A 108 -9.98 6.72 -1.78
N TRP A 109 -9.77 5.72 -2.63
CA TRP A 109 -10.18 4.35 -2.34
C TRP A 109 -8.97 3.52 -1.98
N VAL A 110 -9.13 2.63 -1.00
CA VAL A 110 -8.10 1.67 -0.61
C VAL A 110 -8.72 0.28 -0.71
N LEU A 111 -8.19 -0.54 -1.60
CA LEU A 111 -8.62 -1.92 -1.78
C LEU A 111 -7.56 -2.85 -1.19
N VAL A 112 -8.00 -3.81 -0.40
CA VAL A 112 -7.11 -4.83 0.18
C VAL A 112 -7.39 -6.16 -0.53
N HIS A 113 -6.38 -6.63 -1.26
CA HIS A 113 -6.40 -7.90 -1.96
C HIS A 113 -5.67 -8.93 -1.10
N GLU A 114 -6.39 -9.95 -0.66
CA GLU A 114 -5.81 -11.03 0.12
C GLU A 114 -5.46 -12.18 -0.81
N GLN A 115 -4.15 -12.46 -0.91
CA GLN A 115 -3.63 -13.52 -1.77
C GLN A 115 -3.73 -14.86 -1.05
N ALA A 116 -4.40 -15.83 -1.66
CA ALA A 116 -4.55 -17.16 -1.06
C ALA A 116 -3.20 -17.81 -0.79
N ASP A 117 -3.09 -18.55 0.32
CA ASP A 117 -1.87 -19.26 0.67
C ASP A 117 -1.46 -20.23 -0.44
N GLY A 118 -0.18 -20.27 -0.74
CA GLY A 118 0.35 -21.09 -1.84
C GLY A 118 0.26 -20.46 -3.22
N THR A 119 -0.15 -19.18 -3.32
CA THR A 119 -0.27 -18.45 -4.61
C THR A 119 0.68 -17.26 -4.73
N TRP A 120 1.61 -17.10 -3.79
CA TRP A 120 2.64 -16.07 -3.84
C TRP A 120 3.96 -16.66 -4.26
N GLY A 121 4.51 -16.20 -5.37
CA GLY A 121 5.83 -16.62 -5.84
C GLY A 121 6.88 -15.53 -5.61
N ALA A 122 8.01 -15.90 -5.08
CA ALA A 122 9.15 -15.00 -4.91
C ALA A 122 10.46 -15.79 -5.05
N GLY A 123 11.42 -15.22 -5.76
CA GLY A 123 12.70 -15.88 -5.97
C GLY A 123 12.60 -17.21 -6.73
N GLY A 124 11.55 -17.39 -7.51
CA GLY A 124 11.30 -18.61 -8.26
C GLY A 124 10.63 -19.74 -7.46
N SER A 125 10.20 -19.46 -6.22
CA SER A 125 9.57 -20.47 -5.36
C SER A 125 8.28 -19.93 -4.76
N VAL A 126 7.36 -20.84 -4.45
CA VAL A 126 6.12 -20.50 -3.73
C VAL A 126 6.48 -20.20 -2.27
N VAL A 127 6.01 -19.09 -1.75
CA VAL A 127 6.18 -18.67 -0.36
C VAL A 127 4.85 -18.82 0.35
N ARG A 128 4.85 -19.56 1.46
CA ARG A 128 3.65 -19.76 2.26
C ARG A 128 3.62 -18.82 3.46
N HIS A 129 2.41 -18.51 3.92
CA HIS A 129 2.21 -17.64 5.08
C HIS A 129 3.00 -18.13 6.31
N ALA A 130 2.99 -19.44 6.56
CA ALA A 130 3.75 -20.03 7.67
C ALA A 130 5.25 -19.73 7.59
N ASP A 131 5.83 -19.72 6.38
CA ASP A 131 7.23 -19.38 6.17
C ASP A 131 7.51 -17.93 6.52
N LEU A 132 6.60 -17.04 6.16
CA LEU A 132 6.70 -15.60 6.47
C LEU A 132 6.60 -15.34 7.97
N VAL A 133 5.68 -16.03 8.66
CA VAL A 133 5.53 -15.93 10.11
C VAL A 133 6.80 -16.41 10.82
N ALA A 134 7.35 -17.55 10.39
CA ALA A 134 8.59 -18.09 10.95
C ALA A 134 9.77 -17.14 10.72
N LEU A 135 9.87 -16.56 9.53
CA LEU A 135 10.90 -15.58 9.19
C LEU A 135 10.78 -14.31 10.03
N ALA A 136 9.58 -13.80 10.24
CA ALA A 136 9.33 -12.62 11.07
C ALA A 136 9.74 -12.88 12.52
N LYS A 137 9.43 -14.05 13.08
CA LYS A 137 9.84 -14.45 14.44
C LYS A 137 11.36 -14.53 14.55
N GLY A 138 12.03 -15.10 13.56
CA GLY A 138 13.50 -15.17 13.52
C GLY A 138 14.15 -13.79 13.49
N GLN A 139 13.62 -12.87 12.70
CA GLN A 139 14.12 -11.50 12.60
C GLN A 139 13.84 -10.68 13.87
N ALA A 140 12.69 -10.87 14.49
CA ALA A 140 12.33 -10.18 15.73
C ALA A 140 13.18 -10.63 16.92
N GLY A 141 13.70 -11.86 16.91
CA GLY A 141 14.57 -12.41 17.94
C GLY A 141 16.05 -12.12 17.75
N ALA A 142 16.41 -11.45 16.68
CA ALA A 142 17.80 -11.17 16.34
C ALA A 142 18.34 -9.88 16.99
#